data_d4751e101b5377cb2f64d9ffd5d4edbd
#
_entry.id   d4751e101b5377cb2f64d9ffd5d4edbd
#
_cell.length_a   1.000
_cell.length_b   1.000
_cell.length_c   1.000
_cell.angle_alpha   90.00
_cell.angle_beta   90.00
_cell.angle_gamma   90.00
#
_symmetry.space_group_name_H-M   'P 1'
#
loop_
_entity.id
_entity.type
_entity.pdbx_description
1 polymer ?
#
loop_
_entity_poly.entity_id
_entity_poly.type
_entity_poly.pdbx_seq_one_letter_code
_entity_poly.pdbx_strand_id
1 'polypeptide(L)' 'MKIFINGEARELEGVETLSNLLDTLGLPKQRIAIEVNRKVIRKQEWETAVIADQDKIEIVHFVGGG' A
#
# COMPACT_ATOMS: atom_id res chain seq x y z
N MET A 1 2.54 11.98 8.54
CA MET A 1 3.38 11.24 7.58
C MET A 1 2.89 11.46 6.18
N LYS A 2 3.78 11.82 5.30
CA LYS A 2 3.45 12.02 3.89
C LYS A 2 3.98 10.86 3.07
N ILE A 3 3.10 10.26 2.28
CA ILE A 3 3.49 9.18 1.36
C ILE A 3 2.91 9.48 -0.02
N PHE A 4 3.35 8.72 -1.01
CA PHE A 4 2.86 8.87 -2.38
C PHE A 4 2.20 7.56 -2.77
N ILE A 5 0.95 7.63 -3.22
CA ILE A 5 0.22 6.46 -3.68
C ILE A 5 -0.12 6.66 -5.14
N ASN A 6 0.44 5.81 -5.99
CA ASN A 6 0.28 5.91 -7.44
C ASN A 6 0.58 7.33 -7.93
N GLY A 7 1.63 7.92 -7.38
CA GLY A 7 2.08 9.25 -7.77
C GLY A 7 1.39 10.41 -7.08
N GLU A 8 0.37 10.16 -6.27
CA GLU A 8 -0.34 11.22 -5.57
C GLU A 8 0.12 11.32 -4.12
N ALA A 9 0.43 12.52 -3.68
CA ALA A 9 0.83 12.76 -2.31
C ALA A 9 -0.37 12.63 -1.37
N ARG A 10 -0.19 11.93 -0.28
CA ARG A 10 -1.21 11.75 0.75
C ARG A 10 -0.62 12.00 2.12
N GLU A 11 -1.33 12.79 2.91
CA GLU A 11 -0.95 13.04 4.30
C GLU A 11 -1.81 12.13 5.17
N LEU A 12 -1.19 11.22 5.92
CA LEU A 12 -1.90 10.22 6.72
C LEU A 12 -1.34 10.18 8.13
N GLU A 13 -2.22 9.87 9.07
CA GLU A 13 -1.84 9.68 10.48
C GLU A 13 -2.38 8.34 10.95
N GLY A 14 -1.67 7.73 11.91
CA GLY A 14 -2.12 6.48 12.49
C GLY A 14 -1.94 5.28 11.60
N VAL A 15 -1.19 5.41 10.53
CA VAL A 15 -0.93 4.30 9.61
C VAL A 15 0.50 3.82 9.83
N GLU A 16 0.65 2.54 10.12
CA GLU A 16 1.97 1.97 10.40
C GLU A 16 2.41 0.94 9.37
N THR A 17 1.49 0.10 8.90
CA THR A 17 1.82 -0.99 7.98
C THR A 17 1.01 -0.88 6.69
N LEU A 18 1.40 -1.66 5.69
CA LEU A 18 0.63 -1.70 4.45
C LEU A 18 -0.80 -2.17 4.71
N SER A 19 -0.98 -3.13 5.62
CA SER A 19 -2.33 -3.59 5.96
C SER A 19 -3.17 -2.46 6.55
N ASN A 20 -2.59 -1.66 7.45
CA ASN A 20 -3.29 -0.49 8.01
C ASN A 20 -3.62 0.52 6.91
N LEU A 21 -2.71 0.72 5.97
CA LEU A 21 -2.94 1.65 4.87
C LEU A 21 -4.15 1.23 4.05
N LEU A 22 -4.22 -0.05 3.69
CA LEU A 22 -5.34 -0.55 2.91
C LEU A 22 -6.66 -0.38 3.66
N ASP A 23 -6.67 -0.63 4.96
CA ASP A 23 -7.86 -0.43 5.79
C ASP A 23 -8.26 1.04 5.79
N THR A 24 -7.30 1.93 5.98
CA THR A 24 -7.56 3.37 6.01
C THR A 24 -8.12 3.88 4.69
N LEU A 25 -7.62 3.35 3.57
CA LEU A 25 -8.09 3.75 2.26
C LEU A 25 -9.37 3.03 1.84
N GLY A 26 -9.81 2.05 2.62
CA GLY A 26 -11.00 1.28 2.27
C GLY A 26 -10.80 0.38 1.08
N LEU A 27 -9.57 -0.04 0.83
CA LEU A 27 -9.28 -0.89 -0.32
C LEU A 27 -9.35 -2.36 0.05
N PRO A 28 -9.80 -3.20 -0.89
CA PRO A 28 -9.81 -4.64 -0.65
C PRO A 28 -8.39 -5.17 -0.58
N LYS A 29 -8.21 -6.24 0.17
CA LYS A 29 -6.90 -6.90 0.28
C LYS A 29 -6.79 -8.08 -0.67
N GLN A 30 -7.64 -8.12 -1.69
CA GLN A 30 -7.64 -9.17 -2.70
C GLN A 30 -7.51 -8.56 -4.08
N ARG A 31 -6.85 -9.30 -4.96
CA ARG A 31 -6.68 -8.90 -6.34
C ARG A 31 -5.93 -7.58 -6.50
N ILE A 32 -4.99 -7.35 -5.61
CA ILE A 32 -4.10 -6.18 -5.73
C ILE A 32 -2.67 -6.63 -5.56
N ALA A 33 -1.77 -5.87 -6.16
CA ALA A 33 -0.34 -6.02 -5.97
C ALA A 33 0.20 -4.69 -5.47
N ILE A 34 1.18 -4.74 -4.59
CA ILE A 34 1.74 -3.54 -3.98
C ILE A 34 3.25 -3.51 -4.13
N GLU A 35 3.76 -2.35 -4.54
CA GLU A 35 5.18 -2.07 -4.53
C GLU A 35 5.44 -0.90 -3.59
N VAL A 36 6.52 -0.98 -2.85
CA VAL A 36 6.98 0.12 -2.02
C VAL A 36 8.40 0.46 -2.47
N ASN A 37 8.59 1.67 -2.95
CA ASN A 37 9.86 2.13 -3.48
C ASN A 37 10.41 1.15 -4.53
N ARG A 38 9.54 0.72 -5.43
CA ARG A 38 9.84 -0.18 -6.56
C ARG A 38 10.12 -1.62 -6.16
N LYS A 39 9.82 -1.98 -4.91
CA LYS A 39 10.01 -3.35 -4.46
C LYS A 39 8.64 -3.98 -4.21
N VAL A 40 8.38 -5.11 -4.81
CA VAL A 40 7.13 -5.83 -4.60
C VAL A 40 7.08 -6.37 -3.18
N ILE A 41 5.98 -6.09 -2.49
CA ILE A 41 5.75 -6.60 -1.14
C ILE A 41 4.65 -7.65 -1.22
N ARG A 42 4.97 -8.87 -0.83
CA ARG A 42 4.02 -9.97 -0.93
C ARG A 42 2.92 -9.84 0.10
N LYS A 43 1.75 -10.37 -0.22
CA LYS A 43 0.58 -10.23 0.63
C LYS A 43 0.82 -10.68 2.07
N GLN A 44 1.53 -11.78 2.25
CA GLN A 44 1.80 -12.28 3.60
C GLN A 44 2.70 -11.36 4.42
N GLU A 45 3.30 -10.36 3.80
CA GLU A 45 4.14 -9.40 4.48
C GLU A 45 3.43 -8.09 4.80
N TRP A 46 2.21 -7.89 4.30
CA TRP A 46 1.54 -6.60 4.45
C TRP A 46 1.27 -6.21 5.90
N GLU A 47 1.03 -7.17 6.76
CA GLU A 47 0.74 -6.89 8.17
C GLU A 47 1.99 -6.47 8.94
N THR A 48 3.17 -6.82 8.44
CA THR A 48 4.43 -6.50 9.10
C THR A 48 5.26 -5.47 8.33
N ALA A 49 4.89 -5.18 7.09
CA ALA A 49 5.64 -4.21 6.28
C ALA A 49 5.35 -2.80 6.76
N VAL A 50 6.30 -2.21 7.44
CA VAL A 50 6.17 -0.86 7.99
C VAL A 50 6.40 0.17 6.90
N ILE A 51 5.49 1.14 6.79
CA ILE A 51 5.68 2.25 5.88
C ILE A 51 6.35 3.42 6.59
N ALA A 52 7.12 4.18 5.83
CA ALA A 52 7.87 5.32 6.34
C ALA A 52 7.48 6.58 5.58
N ASP A 53 7.74 7.72 6.20
CA ASP A 53 7.52 9.01 5.56
C ASP A 53 8.25 9.06 4.22
N GLN A 54 7.60 9.62 3.21
CA GLN A 54 8.10 9.77 1.84
C GLN A 54 8.11 8.48 1.02
N ASP A 55 7.59 7.39 1.53
CA ASP A 55 7.52 6.14 0.75
C ASP A 55 6.66 6.33 -0.50
N LYS A 56 7.10 5.70 -1.57
CA LYS A 56 6.38 5.68 -2.85
C LYS A 56 5.73 4.33 -3.00
N ILE A 57 4.42 4.31 -2.94
CA ILE A 57 3.63 3.09 -2.95
C ILE A 57 2.82 3.02 -4.23
N GLU A 58 2.94 1.89 -4.93
CA GLU A 58 2.15 1.65 -6.14
C GLU A 58 1.19 0.52 -5.83
N ILE A 59 -0.09 0.75 -6.11
CA ILE A 59 -1.12 -0.26 -5.89
C ILE A 59 -1.80 -0.52 -7.23
N VAL A 60 -1.77 -1.78 -7.66
CA VAL A 60 -2.35 -2.20 -8.93
C VAL A 60 -3.47 -3.19 -8.66
N HIS A 61 -4.61 -2.99 -9.26
CA HIS A 61 -5.73 -3.92 -9.17
C HIS A 61 -5.72 -4.89 -10.34
N PHE A 62 -5.93 -6.16 -10.07
CA PHE A 62 -6.10 -7.16 -11.11
C PHE A 62 -7.57 -7.25 -11.46
N VAL A 63 -7.85 -7.30 -12.74
CA VAL A 63 -9.21 -7.44 -13.23
C VAL A 63 -9.38 -8.83 -13.81
N GLY A 64 -10.50 -9.45 -13.51
CA GLY A 64 -10.87 -10.68 -14.17
C GLY A 64 -10.09 -11.89 -13.78
N GLY A 65 -9.36 -11.86 -12.80
CA GLY A 65 -8.54 -12.92 -12.30
C GLY A 65 -8.80 -14.32 -12.80
N GLY A 66 -8.86 -14.64 -13.75
CA GLY A 66 -9.06 -16.03 -14.15
C GLY A 66 -8.27 -16.95 -13.27
#